data_aaada3fa1a2434584a077d70ed081a1c
#
_entry.id   aaada3fa1a2434584a077d70ed081a1c
#
_cell.length_a   1.000
_cell.length_b   1.000
_cell.length_c   1.000
_cell.angle_alpha   90.00
_cell.angle_beta   90.00
_cell.angle_gamma   90.00
#
_symmetry.space_group_name_H-M   'P 1'
#
loop_
_entity.id
_entity.type
_entity.pdbx_description
1 polymer ?
#
loop_
_entity_poly.entity_id
_entity_poly.type
_entity_poly.pdbx_seq_one_letter_code
_entity_poly.pdbx_strand_id
1 'polypeptide(L)'
;MLETGQSGKLLYRQVAELVHSRGVEKIIGVGEEIRTAAARFEIEKYFFRTTEELLESDLLAGLRNEVILVKGSRAFHFDRISDRLELKVHETILEINLNALVDNLNYYRSKLKPETKMVCMVKASAYGAGSYEIAKTLQDHRVDYLAVAVADEGSDLRKAGITCSIMIMNPELTAFKTMFDYKLEPEVYSFHLLNELIKAAEKEGVTNFPIHIKLDTGMHRLGFAPEEIPELIDRLKKQTAVIPRSVFSHLVGSDGAQFDSFTRRQIEMFEAASECLQEAFQHKILRHICNTAGIERYPGAQFDMVRLGIGLYGIDPFTNQIINNVSTLKTTILQIHEVPKEETVGYSRKGHLERDSRIAAIPIGYADGLNRRLGNGHAYCLVNGQKAPYVGNICMDVCMIDVTDIDCKEGDKAIIFGDDLPVTVLSEILETIPYEILTSVSNRVKRVITRINEKKNERKRHEKDEHTLLLRIFRKLLKIDSYETYILPFVMSLFLGVVICPENE
;
A
#
# COMPACT_ATOMS: atom_id res chain seq x y z
N MET A 1 -8.88 2.60 -28.39
CA MET A 1 -8.46 2.08 -29.70
C MET A 1 -8.28 3.17 -30.75
N LEU A 2 -8.71 4.39 -30.52
CA LEU A 2 -8.57 5.55 -31.42
C LEU A 2 -7.11 5.97 -31.72
N GLU A 3 -6.12 5.43 -31.00
CA GLU A 3 -4.72 5.88 -31.08
C GLU A 3 -3.76 4.84 -31.70
N THR A 4 -4.28 3.78 -32.35
CA THR A 4 -3.44 2.70 -32.86
C THR A 4 -2.94 2.91 -34.29
N GLY A 5 -3.48 3.87 -35.03
CA GLY A 5 -3.17 4.12 -36.46
C GLY A 5 -3.62 3.01 -37.42
N GLN A 6 -4.34 2.00 -36.93
CA GLN A 6 -4.84 0.88 -37.75
C GLN A 6 -6.29 1.11 -38.19
N SER A 7 -6.67 0.53 -39.33
CA SER A 7 -8.07 0.61 -39.77
C SER A 7 -8.99 -0.12 -38.76
N GLY A 8 -10.11 0.48 -38.39
CA GLY A 8 -11.05 -0.08 -37.42
C GLY A 8 -11.51 -1.50 -37.79
N LYS A 9 -11.66 -1.81 -39.08
CA LYS A 9 -12.06 -3.16 -39.54
C LYS A 9 -11.05 -4.26 -39.17
N LEU A 10 -9.77 -4.00 -39.29
CA LEU A 10 -8.70 -4.96 -38.93
C LEU A 10 -8.58 -5.10 -37.42
N LEU A 11 -8.61 -3.98 -36.73
CA LEU A 11 -8.48 -3.92 -35.27
C LEU A 11 -9.60 -4.69 -34.56
N TYR A 12 -10.87 -4.44 -34.92
CA TYR A 12 -12.00 -5.15 -34.30
C TYR A 12 -12.10 -6.63 -34.67
N ARG A 13 -11.52 -7.05 -35.80
CA ARG A 13 -11.35 -8.47 -36.10
C ARG A 13 -10.37 -9.12 -35.11
N GLN A 14 -9.21 -8.52 -34.89
CA GLN A 14 -8.24 -9.00 -33.92
C GLN A 14 -8.79 -9.03 -32.48
N VAL A 15 -9.60 -8.01 -32.12
CA VAL A 15 -10.27 -8.00 -30.82
C VAL A 15 -11.28 -9.12 -30.68
N ALA A 16 -12.07 -9.41 -31.69
CA ALA A 16 -13.04 -10.51 -31.67
C ALA A 16 -12.34 -11.88 -31.57
N GLU A 17 -11.26 -12.08 -32.31
CA GLU A 17 -10.42 -13.28 -32.23
C GLU A 17 -9.81 -13.45 -30.84
N LEU A 18 -9.30 -12.35 -30.23
CA LEU A 18 -8.73 -12.36 -28.89
C LEU A 18 -9.78 -12.69 -27.82
N VAL A 19 -10.94 -12.03 -27.87
CA VAL A 19 -12.07 -12.24 -26.97
C VAL A 19 -12.52 -13.70 -26.99
N HIS A 20 -12.66 -14.29 -28.20
CA HIS A 20 -13.01 -15.68 -28.37
C HIS A 20 -11.92 -16.62 -27.80
N SER A 21 -10.65 -16.38 -28.13
CA SER A 21 -9.51 -17.24 -27.69
C SER A 21 -9.29 -17.22 -26.17
N ARG A 22 -9.77 -16.16 -25.49
CA ARG A 22 -9.63 -15.99 -24.02
C ARG A 22 -10.86 -16.46 -23.25
N GLY A 23 -11.86 -17.05 -23.91
CA GLY A 23 -13.07 -17.57 -23.27
C GLY A 23 -13.92 -16.48 -22.63
N VAL A 24 -13.94 -15.28 -23.21
CA VAL A 24 -14.82 -14.21 -22.74
C VAL A 24 -16.26 -14.55 -23.14
N GLU A 25 -17.16 -14.55 -22.16
CA GLU A 25 -18.56 -14.94 -22.34
C GLU A 25 -19.46 -13.80 -22.82
N LYS A 26 -19.13 -12.56 -22.42
CA LYS A 26 -19.95 -11.37 -22.68
C LYS A 26 -19.10 -10.19 -23.07
N ILE A 27 -19.56 -9.37 -24.04
CA ILE A 27 -18.94 -8.11 -24.40
C ILE A 27 -19.93 -6.95 -24.34
N ILE A 28 -19.53 -5.85 -23.72
CA ILE A 28 -20.25 -4.57 -23.73
C ILE A 28 -19.38 -3.55 -24.47
N GLY A 29 -19.82 -3.13 -25.64
CA GLY A 29 -19.09 -2.18 -26.47
C GLY A 29 -19.71 -0.80 -26.44
N VAL A 30 -18.88 0.24 -26.32
CA VAL A 30 -19.30 1.65 -26.34
C VAL A 30 -18.59 2.38 -27.47
N GLY A 31 -19.34 3.07 -28.30
CA GLY A 31 -18.86 3.85 -29.44
C GLY A 31 -19.34 3.32 -30.79
N GLU A 32 -19.43 4.18 -31.77
CA GLU A 32 -19.99 3.86 -33.09
C GLU A 32 -19.13 2.84 -33.87
N GLU A 33 -17.80 2.93 -33.77
CA GLU A 33 -16.90 2.02 -34.48
C GLU A 33 -17.03 0.56 -34.02
N ILE A 34 -17.07 0.29 -32.71
CA ILE A 34 -17.23 -1.05 -32.18
C ILE A 34 -18.64 -1.59 -32.48
N ARG A 35 -19.64 -0.72 -32.49
CA ARG A 35 -21.02 -1.04 -32.83
C ARG A 35 -21.16 -1.51 -34.29
N THR A 36 -20.48 -0.88 -35.21
CA THR A 36 -20.46 -1.32 -36.63
C THR A 36 -19.77 -2.69 -36.80
N ALA A 37 -18.92 -3.09 -35.87
CA ALA A 37 -18.24 -4.38 -35.86
C ALA A 37 -19.01 -5.47 -35.07
N ALA A 38 -20.18 -5.19 -34.52
CA ALA A 38 -20.95 -6.07 -33.64
C ALA A 38 -21.18 -7.48 -34.18
N ALA A 39 -21.36 -7.66 -35.49
CA ALA A 39 -21.55 -8.96 -36.15
C ALA A 39 -20.33 -9.90 -36.04
N ARG A 40 -19.15 -9.39 -35.66
CA ARG A 40 -17.91 -10.17 -35.52
C ARG A 40 -17.78 -10.89 -34.18
N PHE A 41 -18.57 -10.49 -33.20
CA PHE A 41 -18.56 -11.10 -31.86
C PHE A 41 -19.65 -12.17 -31.79
N GLU A 42 -19.25 -13.44 -31.63
CA GLU A 42 -20.16 -14.62 -31.57
C GLU A 42 -20.49 -15.02 -30.12
N ILE A 43 -20.47 -14.03 -29.20
CA ILE A 43 -20.75 -14.20 -27.77
C ILE A 43 -21.90 -13.28 -27.35
N GLU A 44 -22.37 -13.37 -26.11
CA GLU A 44 -23.35 -12.42 -25.57
C GLU A 44 -22.81 -11.00 -25.70
N LYS A 45 -23.62 -10.12 -26.29
CA LYS A 45 -23.10 -8.78 -26.70
C LYS A 45 -24.14 -7.67 -26.58
N TYR A 46 -23.68 -6.54 -26.07
CA TYR A 46 -24.44 -5.31 -25.96
C TYR A 46 -23.63 -4.14 -26.50
N PHE A 47 -24.25 -3.23 -27.26
CA PHE A 47 -23.54 -2.11 -27.88
C PHE A 47 -24.30 -0.81 -27.69
N PHE A 48 -23.61 0.22 -27.19
CA PHE A 48 -24.13 1.54 -26.91
C PHE A 48 -23.35 2.59 -27.73
N ARG A 49 -23.97 3.72 -28.02
CA ARG A 49 -23.30 4.81 -28.75
C ARG A 49 -22.35 5.59 -27.85
N THR A 50 -22.81 5.86 -26.63
CA THR A 50 -22.06 6.65 -25.65
C THR A 50 -22.01 5.93 -24.29
N THR A 51 -21.13 6.40 -23.44
CA THR A 51 -21.03 5.93 -22.05
C THR A 51 -22.28 6.28 -21.25
N GLU A 52 -22.88 7.45 -21.54
CA GLU A 52 -24.14 7.89 -20.92
C GLU A 52 -25.26 6.90 -21.19
N GLU A 53 -25.43 6.49 -22.45
CA GLU A 53 -26.46 5.51 -22.85
C GLU A 53 -26.31 4.18 -22.11
N LEU A 54 -25.06 3.71 -21.90
CA LEU A 54 -24.79 2.52 -21.08
C LEU A 54 -25.13 2.75 -19.61
N LEU A 55 -24.74 3.91 -19.04
CA LEU A 55 -24.95 4.23 -17.62
C LEU A 55 -26.45 4.39 -17.27
N GLU A 56 -27.27 4.82 -18.23
CA GLU A 56 -28.73 4.97 -18.10
C GLU A 56 -29.46 3.62 -18.29
N SER A 57 -28.80 2.60 -18.82
CA SER A 57 -29.36 1.26 -18.99
C SER A 57 -29.34 0.46 -17.69
N ASP A 58 -30.27 -0.52 -17.56
CA ASP A 58 -30.28 -1.46 -16.42
C ASP A 58 -29.20 -2.56 -16.52
N LEU A 59 -28.44 -2.60 -17.63
CA LEU A 59 -27.48 -3.67 -17.91
C LEU A 59 -26.42 -3.80 -16.80
N LEU A 60 -25.81 -2.67 -16.41
CA LEU A 60 -24.77 -2.66 -15.38
C LEU A 60 -25.32 -3.10 -14.00
N ALA A 61 -26.58 -2.78 -13.71
CA ALA A 61 -27.23 -3.19 -12.46
C ALA A 61 -27.51 -4.71 -12.40
N GLY A 62 -27.57 -5.38 -13.54
CA GLY A 62 -27.79 -6.82 -13.66
C GLY A 62 -26.53 -7.68 -13.52
N LEU A 63 -25.35 -7.11 -13.65
CA LEU A 63 -24.07 -7.84 -13.56
C LEU A 63 -23.80 -8.27 -12.11
N ARG A 64 -23.64 -9.57 -11.88
CA ARG A 64 -23.42 -10.16 -10.55
C ARG A 64 -22.47 -11.34 -10.66
N ASN A 65 -21.51 -11.45 -9.72
CA ASN A 65 -20.55 -12.55 -9.63
C ASN A 65 -19.74 -12.79 -10.92
N GLU A 66 -19.44 -11.70 -11.63
CA GLU A 66 -18.70 -11.72 -12.89
C GLU A 66 -17.35 -11.00 -12.72
N VAL A 67 -16.33 -11.46 -13.45
CA VAL A 67 -15.05 -10.75 -13.59
C VAL A 67 -15.16 -9.80 -14.77
N ILE A 68 -15.10 -8.49 -14.50
CA ILE A 68 -15.33 -7.46 -15.51
C ILE A 68 -14.02 -6.73 -15.84
N LEU A 69 -13.60 -6.76 -17.11
CA LEU A 69 -12.48 -5.98 -17.61
C LEU A 69 -13.01 -4.70 -18.29
N VAL A 70 -12.80 -3.55 -17.68
CA VAL A 70 -13.12 -2.25 -18.27
C VAL A 70 -11.89 -1.70 -18.99
N LYS A 71 -11.98 -1.51 -20.31
CA LYS A 71 -10.89 -1.00 -21.14
C LYS A 71 -11.38 -0.12 -22.28
N GLY A 72 -10.89 1.12 -22.35
CA GLY A 72 -11.25 2.05 -23.41
C GLY A 72 -10.33 3.26 -23.48
N SER A 73 -10.50 4.09 -24.53
CA SER A 73 -9.85 5.40 -24.64
C SER A 73 -10.44 6.37 -23.59
N ARG A 74 -9.64 7.31 -23.12
CA ARG A 74 -10.06 8.35 -22.18
C ARG A 74 -11.25 9.18 -22.64
N ALA A 75 -11.39 9.36 -23.96
CA ALA A 75 -12.51 10.09 -24.59
C ALA A 75 -13.89 9.47 -24.25
N PHE A 76 -13.93 8.21 -23.83
CA PHE A 76 -15.17 7.53 -23.46
C PHE A 76 -15.50 7.59 -21.96
N HIS A 77 -14.66 8.19 -21.13
CA HIS A 77 -14.90 8.33 -19.68
C HIS A 77 -15.32 7.03 -18.99
N PHE A 78 -14.60 5.93 -19.26
CA PHE A 78 -14.89 4.60 -18.70
C PHE A 78 -14.62 4.49 -17.19
N ASP A 79 -13.96 5.47 -16.61
CA ASP A 79 -13.89 5.70 -15.17
C ASP A 79 -15.30 5.77 -14.55
N ARG A 80 -16.28 6.40 -15.22
CA ARG A 80 -17.68 6.47 -14.77
C ARG A 80 -18.39 5.10 -14.78
N ILE A 81 -18.01 4.20 -15.71
CA ILE A 81 -18.52 2.81 -15.69
C ILE A 81 -17.94 2.06 -14.50
N SER A 82 -16.65 2.21 -14.25
CA SER A 82 -15.99 1.61 -13.07
C SER A 82 -16.63 2.11 -11.78
N ASP A 83 -16.87 3.42 -11.64
CA ASP A 83 -17.55 4.02 -10.51
C ASP A 83 -18.97 3.46 -10.30
N ARG A 84 -19.69 3.17 -11.40
CA ARG A 84 -21.05 2.60 -11.36
C ARG A 84 -21.06 1.12 -11.01
N LEU A 85 -20.07 0.36 -11.48
CA LEU A 85 -19.91 -1.07 -11.19
C LEU A 85 -19.36 -1.32 -9.78
N GLU A 86 -18.58 -0.38 -9.26
CA GLU A 86 -18.18 -0.41 -7.88
C GLU A 86 -19.42 -0.30 -6.99
N LEU A 87 -19.78 -1.38 -6.33
CA LEU A 87 -20.76 -1.36 -5.24
C LEU A 87 -20.19 -0.48 -4.13
N LYS A 88 -20.44 0.82 -4.20
CA LYS A 88 -20.15 1.76 -3.10
C LYS A 88 -21.12 1.45 -1.96
N VAL A 89 -20.80 0.43 -1.19
CA VAL A 89 -21.56 0.10 0.02
C VAL A 89 -21.12 1.01 1.18
N HIS A 90 -19.91 1.58 1.11
CA HIS A 90 -19.36 2.46 2.13
C HIS A 90 -18.65 3.66 1.47
N GLU A 91 -18.96 4.87 1.93
CA GLU A 91 -18.38 6.12 1.40
C GLU A 91 -16.91 6.29 1.82
N THR A 92 -16.51 5.65 2.92
CA THR A 92 -15.13 5.66 3.41
C THR A 92 -14.32 4.58 2.72
N ILE A 93 -13.21 4.97 2.11
CA ILE A 93 -12.32 4.07 1.38
C ILE A 93 -10.86 4.29 1.77
N LEU A 94 -10.07 3.23 1.70
CA LEU A 94 -8.62 3.26 1.77
C LEU A 94 -8.07 3.02 0.36
N GLU A 95 -7.57 4.06 -0.28
CA GLU A 95 -6.88 3.93 -1.57
C GLU A 95 -5.46 3.42 -1.36
N ILE A 96 -5.05 2.44 -2.17
CA ILE A 96 -3.72 1.83 -2.13
C ILE A 96 -3.02 2.04 -3.46
N ASN A 97 -1.94 2.79 -3.43
CA ASN A 97 -1.12 3.09 -4.60
C ASN A 97 -0.02 2.04 -4.77
N LEU A 98 -0.23 1.07 -5.66
CA LEU A 98 0.75 0.01 -5.91
C LEU A 98 2.01 0.51 -6.63
N ASN A 99 1.96 1.61 -7.37
CA ASN A 99 3.16 2.17 -7.97
C ASN A 99 4.08 2.76 -6.89
N ALA A 100 3.52 3.51 -5.93
CA ALA A 100 4.27 4.00 -4.79
C ALA A 100 4.90 2.86 -3.96
N LEU A 101 4.17 1.74 -3.80
CA LEU A 101 4.72 0.54 -3.17
C LEU A 101 5.94 0.00 -3.92
N VAL A 102 5.86 -0.09 -5.26
CA VAL A 102 6.97 -0.55 -6.11
C VAL A 102 8.14 0.42 -6.09
N ASP A 103 7.88 1.72 -6.10
CA ASP A 103 8.92 2.75 -6.00
C ASP A 103 9.65 2.64 -4.65
N ASN A 104 8.93 2.44 -3.55
CA ASN A 104 9.52 2.21 -2.24
C ASN A 104 10.33 0.91 -2.20
N LEU A 105 9.82 -0.18 -2.78
CA LEU A 105 10.55 -1.44 -2.92
C LEU A 105 11.88 -1.21 -3.65
N ASN A 106 11.85 -0.51 -4.78
CA ASN A 106 13.04 -0.24 -5.60
C ASN A 106 14.00 0.71 -4.89
N TYR A 107 13.49 1.71 -4.15
CA TYR A 107 14.32 2.58 -3.31
C TYR A 107 15.15 1.76 -2.32
N TYR A 108 14.53 0.84 -1.56
CA TYR A 108 15.28 -0.01 -0.62
C TYR A 108 16.17 -1.04 -1.33
N ARG A 109 15.75 -1.57 -2.48
CA ARG A 109 16.62 -2.44 -3.30
C ARG A 109 17.91 -1.73 -3.73
N SER A 110 17.84 -0.46 -4.08
CA SER A 110 19.01 0.32 -4.47
C SER A 110 20.05 0.51 -3.35
N LYS A 111 19.65 0.25 -2.09
CA LYS A 111 20.53 0.30 -0.92
C LYS A 111 21.21 -1.04 -0.61
N LEU A 112 20.80 -2.11 -1.29
CA LEU A 112 21.31 -3.45 -1.04
C LEU A 112 22.51 -3.79 -1.94
N LYS A 113 23.34 -4.70 -1.47
CA LYS A 113 24.30 -5.39 -2.33
C LYS A 113 23.54 -6.30 -3.32
N PRO A 114 24.09 -6.55 -4.53
CA PRO A 114 23.39 -7.32 -5.57
C PRO A 114 22.93 -8.73 -5.12
N GLU A 115 23.70 -9.35 -4.23
CA GLU A 115 23.46 -10.71 -3.71
C GLU A 115 22.52 -10.75 -2.50
N THR A 116 22.26 -9.59 -1.88
CA THR A 116 21.43 -9.53 -0.67
C THR A 116 19.95 -9.72 -1.00
N LYS A 117 19.36 -10.74 -0.40
CA LYS A 117 17.95 -11.08 -0.52
C LYS A 117 17.05 -10.15 0.28
N MET A 118 15.77 -10.11 -0.09
CA MET A 118 14.79 -9.27 0.58
C MET A 118 13.57 -10.07 1.04
N VAL A 119 13.23 -9.92 2.31
CA VAL A 119 11.95 -10.31 2.89
C VAL A 119 11.06 -9.07 2.96
N CYS A 120 9.87 -9.12 2.37
CA CYS A 120 8.87 -8.06 2.49
C CYS A 120 7.79 -8.45 3.51
N MET A 121 7.55 -7.57 4.49
CA MET A 121 6.58 -7.81 5.54
C MET A 121 5.16 -7.47 5.05
N VAL A 122 4.29 -8.48 5.03
CA VAL A 122 2.87 -8.36 4.60
C VAL A 122 1.89 -8.82 5.67
N LYS A 123 2.35 -8.90 6.93
CA LYS A 123 1.52 -9.25 8.08
C LYS A 123 0.46 -8.21 8.40
N ALA A 124 -0.52 -8.56 9.21
CA ALA A 124 -1.65 -7.70 9.60
C ALA A 124 -2.36 -7.11 8.36
N SER A 125 -2.74 -8.00 7.43
CA SER A 125 -3.35 -7.62 6.15
C SER A 125 -2.50 -6.59 5.38
N ALA A 126 -1.19 -6.86 5.25
CA ALA A 126 -0.20 -5.96 4.64
C ALA A 126 -0.27 -4.55 5.27
N TYR A 127 -0.14 -4.48 6.59
CA TYR A 127 -0.26 -3.24 7.38
C TYR A 127 -1.60 -2.50 7.12
N GLY A 128 -2.68 -3.27 7.01
CA GLY A 128 -4.02 -2.73 6.75
C GLY A 128 -4.33 -2.45 5.27
N ALA A 129 -3.35 -2.52 4.37
CA ALA A 129 -3.51 -2.15 2.96
C ALA A 129 -4.21 -3.22 2.09
N GLY A 130 -4.37 -4.46 2.60
CA GLY A 130 -4.92 -5.59 1.85
C GLY A 130 -3.82 -6.55 1.38
N SER A 131 -3.96 -7.84 1.76
CA SER A 131 -2.85 -8.80 1.65
C SER A 131 -2.56 -9.23 0.22
N TYR A 132 -3.60 -9.56 -0.55
CA TYR A 132 -3.43 -10.24 -1.84
C TYR A 132 -2.75 -9.36 -2.89
N GLU A 133 -3.28 -8.17 -3.14
CA GLU A 133 -2.79 -7.27 -4.18
C GLU A 133 -1.36 -6.81 -3.90
N ILE A 134 -1.03 -6.56 -2.64
CA ILE A 134 0.33 -6.23 -2.19
C ILE A 134 1.24 -7.44 -2.41
N ALA A 135 0.89 -8.62 -1.90
CA ALA A 135 1.70 -9.84 -2.04
C ALA A 135 1.90 -10.22 -3.51
N LYS A 136 0.85 -10.11 -4.33
CA LYS A 136 0.91 -10.37 -5.77
C LYS A 136 1.85 -9.39 -6.48
N THR A 137 1.76 -8.10 -6.17
CA THR A 137 2.65 -7.08 -6.73
C THR A 137 4.10 -7.35 -6.35
N LEU A 138 4.37 -7.69 -5.08
CA LEU A 138 5.71 -8.01 -4.61
C LEU A 138 6.27 -9.27 -5.29
N GLN A 139 5.46 -10.33 -5.42
CA GLN A 139 5.83 -11.54 -6.15
C GLN A 139 6.17 -11.25 -7.63
N ASP A 140 5.35 -10.44 -8.32
CA ASP A 140 5.58 -10.06 -9.71
C ASP A 140 6.87 -9.23 -9.87
N HIS A 141 7.28 -8.51 -8.82
CA HIS A 141 8.56 -7.80 -8.72
C HIS A 141 9.68 -8.67 -8.12
N ARG A 142 9.49 -10.01 -8.06
CA ARG A 142 10.51 -11.00 -7.70
C ARG A 142 11.19 -10.73 -6.37
N VAL A 143 10.40 -10.48 -5.31
CA VAL A 143 10.92 -10.51 -3.95
C VAL A 143 11.27 -11.95 -3.56
N ASP A 144 12.31 -12.14 -2.72
CA ASP A 144 12.76 -13.48 -2.34
C ASP A 144 11.79 -14.14 -1.36
N TYR A 145 11.28 -13.37 -0.40
CA TYR A 145 10.39 -13.83 0.66
C TYR A 145 9.28 -12.81 0.95
N LEU A 146 8.12 -13.34 1.31
CA LEU A 146 7.13 -12.61 2.09
C LEU A 146 7.18 -13.06 3.54
N ALA A 147 6.78 -12.21 4.49
CA ALA A 147 6.63 -12.59 5.88
C ALA A 147 5.30 -12.12 6.43
N VAL A 148 4.58 -13.05 7.06
CA VAL A 148 3.30 -12.84 7.74
C VAL A 148 3.42 -13.14 9.22
N ALA A 149 2.41 -12.79 10.03
CA ALA A 149 2.45 -13.05 11.46
C ALA A 149 2.09 -14.50 11.78
N VAL A 150 0.99 -15.00 11.26
CA VAL A 150 0.38 -16.29 11.61
C VAL A 150 0.15 -17.16 10.38
N ALA A 151 -0.05 -18.47 10.60
CA ALA A 151 -0.21 -19.44 9.53
C ALA A 151 -1.45 -19.19 8.67
N ASP A 152 -2.52 -18.65 9.24
CA ASP A 152 -3.75 -18.34 8.51
C ASP A 152 -3.52 -17.28 7.43
N GLU A 153 -2.79 -16.19 7.74
CA GLU A 153 -2.41 -15.19 6.73
C GLU A 153 -1.62 -15.82 5.57
N GLY A 154 -0.68 -16.73 5.89
CA GLY A 154 0.12 -17.43 4.90
C GLY A 154 -0.71 -18.39 4.04
N SER A 155 -1.62 -19.15 4.65
CA SER A 155 -2.50 -20.08 3.94
C SER A 155 -3.46 -19.35 2.99
N ASP A 156 -3.98 -18.20 3.39
CA ASP A 156 -4.87 -17.40 2.56
C ASP A 156 -4.13 -16.82 1.35
N LEU A 157 -2.89 -16.38 1.51
CA LEU A 157 -2.03 -15.98 0.38
C LEU A 157 -1.78 -17.16 -0.56
N ARG A 158 -1.52 -18.38 -0.04
CA ARG A 158 -1.35 -19.59 -0.88
C ARG A 158 -2.62 -19.94 -1.66
N LYS A 159 -3.79 -19.93 -1.00
CA LYS A 159 -5.10 -20.16 -1.65
C LYS A 159 -5.37 -19.12 -2.74
N ALA A 160 -4.91 -17.89 -2.55
CA ALA A 160 -5.00 -16.81 -3.54
C ALA A 160 -3.96 -16.92 -4.69
N GLY A 161 -3.06 -17.94 -4.68
CA GLY A 161 -2.12 -18.21 -5.77
C GLY A 161 -0.73 -17.59 -5.60
N ILE A 162 -0.37 -17.14 -4.40
CA ILE A 162 1.00 -16.68 -4.10
C ILE A 162 1.92 -17.90 -3.96
N THR A 163 3.02 -17.92 -4.71
CA THR A 163 3.95 -19.07 -4.82
C THR A 163 5.34 -18.79 -4.24
N CYS A 164 5.74 -17.52 -4.06
CA CYS A 164 7.03 -17.19 -3.44
C CYS A 164 7.12 -17.71 -2.00
N SER A 165 8.32 -17.84 -1.44
CA SER A 165 8.51 -18.32 -0.06
C SER A 165 7.82 -17.40 0.95
N ILE A 166 7.14 -17.98 1.95
CA ILE A 166 6.42 -17.26 3.01
C ILE A 166 6.96 -17.71 4.37
N MET A 167 7.45 -16.73 5.13
CA MET A 167 7.92 -16.90 6.49
C MET A 167 6.80 -16.59 7.50
N ILE A 168 6.61 -17.45 8.50
CA ILE A 168 5.66 -17.25 9.60
C ILE A 168 6.43 -16.77 10.82
N MET A 169 6.10 -15.56 11.29
CA MET A 169 6.82 -14.89 12.39
C MET A 169 6.33 -15.26 13.80
N ASN A 170 5.11 -15.77 13.93
CA ASN A 170 4.55 -16.26 15.20
C ASN A 170 3.82 -17.60 14.94
N PRO A 171 4.55 -18.70 14.72
CA PRO A 171 3.95 -20.00 14.46
C PRO A 171 3.24 -20.55 15.70
N GLU A 172 1.98 -20.97 15.53
CA GLU A 172 1.22 -21.63 16.55
C GLU A 172 1.44 -23.15 16.49
N LEU A 173 1.49 -23.81 17.65
CA LEU A 173 1.67 -25.27 17.76
C LEU A 173 0.55 -26.05 17.03
N THR A 174 -0.65 -25.52 17.02
CA THR A 174 -1.83 -26.11 16.36
C THR A 174 -1.82 -25.98 14.85
N ALA A 175 -0.98 -25.11 14.29
CA ALA A 175 -0.95 -24.79 12.87
C ALA A 175 0.13 -25.53 12.06
N PHE A 176 0.90 -26.44 12.67
CA PHE A 176 2.01 -27.11 11.97
C PHE A 176 1.56 -27.87 10.73
N LYS A 177 0.43 -28.60 10.79
CA LYS A 177 -0.10 -29.27 9.60
C LYS A 177 -0.41 -28.28 8.47
N THR A 178 -1.01 -27.16 8.78
CA THR A 178 -1.27 -26.08 7.81
C THR A 178 0.05 -25.56 7.21
N MET A 179 1.08 -25.38 8.03
CA MET A 179 2.40 -24.93 7.54
C MET A 179 3.02 -25.96 6.59
N PHE A 180 2.92 -27.26 6.87
CA PHE A 180 3.42 -28.32 5.97
C PHE A 180 2.63 -28.37 4.67
N ASP A 181 1.29 -28.38 4.73
CA ASP A 181 0.41 -28.48 3.59
C ASP A 181 0.59 -27.29 2.62
N TYR A 182 0.76 -26.08 3.15
CA TYR A 182 0.92 -24.84 2.38
C TYR A 182 2.37 -24.40 2.19
N LYS A 183 3.35 -25.18 2.65
CA LYS A 183 4.79 -24.86 2.56
C LYS A 183 5.10 -23.47 3.12
N LEU A 184 4.69 -23.23 4.36
CA LEU A 184 4.92 -22.00 5.10
C LEU A 184 6.09 -22.23 6.07
N GLU A 185 7.12 -21.40 5.99
CA GLU A 185 8.39 -21.60 6.67
C GLU A 185 8.37 -20.91 8.06
N PRO A 186 8.28 -21.66 9.21
CA PRO A 186 8.14 -21.04 10.51
C PRO A 186 9.44 -20.47 11.06
N GLU A 187 9.35 -19.35 11.82
CA GLU A 187 10.40 -18.99 12.76
C GLU A 187 10.41 -19.98 13.93
N VAL A 188 11.61 -20.29 14.42
CA VAL A 188 11.80 -21.15 15.60
C VAL A 188 12.66 -20.41 16.62
N TYR A 189 12.09 -20.19 17.79
CA TYR A 189 12.65 -19.32 18.82
C TYR A 189 12.89 -19.99 20.18
N SER A 190 12.51 -21.25 20.33
CA SER A 190 12.71 -21.99 21.61
C SER A 190 12.82 -23.50 21.37
N PHE A 191 13.44 -24.20 22.33
CA PHE A 191 13.52 -25.66 22.30
C PHE A 191 12.16 -26.34 22.38
N HIS A 192 11.19 -25.75 23.08
CA HIS A 192 9.84 -26.28 23.15
C HIS A 192 9.20 -26.27 21.73
N LEU A 193 9.21 -25.14 21.06
CA LEU A 193 8.67 -25.01 19.70
C LEU A 193 9.39 -25.95 18.72
N LEU A 194 10.73 -26.01 18.78
CA LEU A 194 11.54 -26.91 17.96
C LEU A 194 11.14 -28.36 18.12
N ASN A 195 11.05 -28.83 19.37
CA ASN A 195 10.73 -30.22 19.67
C ASN A 195 9.31 -30.60 19.19
N GLU A 196 8.33 -29.73 19.42
CA GLU A 196 6.95 -29.99 18.97
C GLU A 196 6.85 -29.96 17.43
N LEU A 197 7.58 -29.07 16.76
CA LEU A 197 7.64 -29.03 15.29
C LEU A 197 8.29 -30.29 14.73
N ILE A 198 9.41 -30.79 15.32
CA ILE A 198 10.06 -32.02 14.90
C ILE A 198 9.10 -33.20 15.04
N LYS A 199 8.45 -33.36 16.22
CA LYS A 199 7.45 -34.42 16.44
C LYS A 199 6.31 -34.37 15.44
N ALA A 200 5.80 -33.18 15.15
CA ALA A 200 4.72 -32.99 14.18
C ALA A 200 5.18 -33.36 12.74
N ALA A 201 6.38 -32.95 12.34
CA ALA A 201 6.95 -33.25 11.04
C ALA A 201 7.21 -34.77 10.89
N GLU A 202 7.77 -35.43 11.90
CA GLU A 202 7.97 -36.90 11.94
C GLU A 202 6.64 -37.63 11.80
N LYS A 203 5.60 -37.23 12.52
CA LYS A 203 4.25 -37.79 12.43
C LYS A 203 3.62 -37.69 11.04
N GLU A 204 3.85 -36.58 10.35
CA GLU A 204 3.34 -36.35 8.99
C GLU A 204 4.31 -36.90 7.91
N GLY A 205 5.44 -37.51 8.28
CA GLY A 205 6.45 -38.03 7.35
C GLY A 205 7.22 -36.92 6.59
N VAL A 206 7.26 -35.70 7.13
CA VAL A 206 7.94 -34.55 6.54
C VAL A 206 9.42 -34.58 6.91
N THR A 207 10.29 -34.35 5.93
CA THR A 207 11.74 -34.28 6.12
C THR A 207 12.31 -33.00 5.52
N ASN A 208 13.40 -32.50 6.12
CA ASN A 208 14.09 -31.28 5.69
C ASN A 208 13.16 -30.06 5.53
N PHE A 209 12.17 -29.96 6.41
CA PHE A 209 11.26 -28.81 6.36
C PHE A 209 12.02 -27.53 6.75
N PRO A 210 12.01 -26.47 5.92
CA PRO A 210 12.80 -25.28 6.16
C PRO A 210 12.26 -24.50 7.36
N ILE A 211 13.19 -24.11 8.26
CA ILE A 211 12.89 -23.28 9.43
C ILE A 211 13.82 -22.07 9.49
N HIS A 212 13.38 -21.03 10.18
CA HIS A 212 14.13 -19.79 10.40
C HIS A 212 14.46 -19.64 11.89
N ILE A 213 15.72 -19.82 12.25
CA ILE A 213 16.19 -19.75 13.64
C ILE A 213 16.18 -18.29 14.11
N LYS A 214 15.48 -18.01 15.19
CA LYS A 214 15.47 -16.69 15.82
C LYS A 214 16.45 -16.63 16.98
N LEU A 215 17.34 -15.63 16.97
CA LEU A 215 18.24 -15.32 18.09
C LEU A 215 17.74 -14.09 18.85
N ASP A 216 17.86 -14.12 20.16
CA ASP A 216 17.69 -12.94 21.00
C ASP A 216 19.06 -12.30 21.25
N THR A 217 19.27 -11.12 20.69
CA THR A 217 20.47 -10.33 20.86
C THR A 217 20.21 -9.05 21.68
N GLY A 218 19.11 -9.02 22.46
CA GLY A 218 18.81 -7.93 23.37
C GLY A 218 17.44 -7.28 23.19
N MET A 219 16.53 -7.87 22.40
CA MET A 219 15.14 -7.44 22.34
C MET A 219 14.29 -8.08 23.44
N HIS A 220 14.66 -9.26 23.93
CA HIS A 220 14.00 -10.02 24.99
C HIS A 220 12.52 -10.28 24.74
N ARG A 221 12.17 -10.57 23.46
CA ARG A 221 10.82 -10.90 23.03
C ARG A 221 10.69 -12.40 22.71
N LEU A 222 11.47 -12.87 21.75
CA LEU A 222 11.54 -14.27 21.30
C LEU A 222 12.95 -14.52 20.76
N GLY A 223 13.47 -15.74 20.88
CA GLY A 223 14.74 -16.15 20.31
C GLY A 223 15.60 -16.96 21.28
N PHE A 224 16.49 -17.78 20.72
CA PHE A 224 17.53 -18.48 21.51
C PHE A 224 18.58 -17.45 21.94
N ALA A 225 19.04 -17.60 23.19
CA ALA A 225 20.20 -16.87 23.66
C ALA A 225 21.48 -17.38 22.94
N PRO A 226 22.52 -16.56 22.76
CA PRO A 226 23.77 -17.00 22.14
C PRO A 226 24.39 -18.23 22.82
N GLU A 227 24.23 -18.36 24.12
CA GLU A 227 24.74 -19.48 24.95
C GLU A 227 24.01 -20.81 24.67
N GLU A 228 22.81 -20.76 24.10
CA GLU A 228 22.01 -21.93 23.73
C GLU A 228 22.37 -22.52 22.36
N ILE A 229 23.21 -21.84 21.57
CA ILE A 229 23.59 -22.28 20.21
C ILE A 229 24.23 -23.66 20.17
N PRO A 230 25.16 -24.04 21.06
CA PRO A 230 25.73 -25.40 21.06
C PRO A 230 24.67 -26.51 21.25
N GLU A 231 23.71 -26.30 22.14
CA GLU A 231 22.61 -27.24 22.35
C GLU A 231 21.67 -27.28 21.16
N LEU A 232 21.37 -26.13 20.57
CA LEU A 232 20.55 -26.03 19.35
C LEU A 232 21.18 -26.80 18.17
N ILE A 233 22.49 -26.65 17.97
CA ILE A 233 23.23 -27.36 16.93
C ILE A 233 23.16 -28.89 17.17
N ASP A 234 23.39 -29.34 18.40
CA ASP A 234 23.31 -30.75 18.77
C ASP A 234 21.94 -31.35 18.47
N ARG A 235 20.86 -30.66 18.85
CA ARG A 235 19.49 -31.08 18.56
C ARG A 235 19.17 -31.10 17.06
N LEU A 236 19.57 -30.09 16.30
CA LEU A 236 19.34 -30.02 14.87
C LEU A 236 20.08 -31.11 14.09
N LYS A 237 21.29 -31.51 14.55
CA LYS A 237 22.06 -32.59 13.92
C LYS A 237 21.53 -33.99 14.17
N LYS A 238 20.74 -34.18 15.21
CA LYS A 238 20.19 -35.50 15.64
C LYS A 238 18.88 -35.89 14.96
N GLN A 239 18.37 -35.06 14.05
CA GLN A 239 17.10 -35.26 13.37
C GLN A 239 17.18 -34.86 11.87
N THR A 240 16.18 -35.29 11.10
CA THR A 240 16.06 -34.98 9.65
C THR A 240 14.72 -34.35 9.29
N ALA A 241 13.86 -34.11 10.28
CA ALA A 241 12.53 -33.55 10.05
C ALA A 241 12.59 -32.08 9.57
N VAL A 242 13.48 -31.28 10.19
CA VAL A 242 13.63 -29.86 9.86
C VAL A 242 15.06 -29.50 9.47
N ILE A 243 15.23 -28.43 8.69
CA ILE A 243 16.53 -27.92 8.27
C ILE A 243 16.59 -26.38 8.45
N PRO A 244 17.64 -25.82 9.10
CA PRO A 244 17.80 -24.39 9.25
C PRO A 244 18.05 -23.74 7.88
N ARG A 245 17.08 -22.97 7.39
CA ARG A 245 17.15 -22.20 6.15
C ARG A 245 17.81 -20.86 6.38
N SER A 246 17.47 -20.19 7.49
CA SER A 246 18.08 -18.93 7.88
C SER A 246 18.22 -18.82 9.39
N VAL A 247 19.06 -17.88 9.81
CA VAL A 247 19.20 -17.43 11.19
C VAL A 247 19.07 -15.91 11.23
N PHE A 248 18.33 -15.39 12.21
CA PHE A 248 18.08 -13.97 12.30
C PHE A 248 17.86 -13.45 13.72
N SER A 249 18.05 -12.14 13.88
CA SER A 249 17.65 -11.40 15.07
C SER A 249 16.90 -10.12 14.67
N HIS A 250 16.62 -9.23 15.62
CA HIS A 250 15.89 -7.99 15.37
C HIS A 250 16.56 -6.81 16.06
N LEU A 251 16.89 -5.78 15.28
CA LEU A 251 17.44 -4.53 15.79
C LEU A 251 16.35 -3.74 16.54
N VAL A 252 16.62 -3.36 17.78
CA VAL A 252 15.67 -2.72 18.69
C VAL A 252 15.68 -1.19 18.52
N GLY A 253 16.87 -0.62 18.32
CA GLY A 253 17.08 0.81 18.32
C GLY A 253 17.70 1.34 17.03
N SER A 254 17.53 0.63 15.91
CA SER A 254 18.10 1.05 14.62
C SER A 254 17.48 2.33 14.06
N ASP A 255 16.33 2.75 14.57
CA ASP A 255 15.60 3.97 14.23
C ASP A 255 16.00 5.20 15.05
N GLY A 256 16.94 5.07 16.01
CA GLY A 256 17.40 6.18 16.86
C GLY A 256 18.91 6.25 17.00
N ALA A 257 19.52 7.39 16.68
CA ALA A 257 20.98 7.59 16.79
C ALA A 257 21.51 7.41 18.22
N GLN A 258 20.72 7.73 19.22
CA GLN A 258 21.07 7.55 20.63
C GLN A 258 21.29 6.08 21.03
N PHE A 259 20.82 5.13 20.22
CA PHE A 259 20.96 3.69 20.45
C PHE A 259 22.06 3.03 19.61
N ASP A 260 22.90 3.78 18.91
CA ASP A 260 23.88 3.23 17.98
C ASP A 260 24.87 2.26 18.65
N SER A 261 25.33 2.55 19.86
CA SER A 261 26.23 1.67 20.60
C SER A 261 25.58 0.33 20.95
N PHE A 262 24.31 0.35 21.33
CA PHE A 262 23.52 -0.86 21.62
C PHE A 262 23.25 -1.65 20.32
N THR A 263 22.89 -0.98 19.25
CA THR A 263 22.64 -1.60 17.94
C THR A 263 23.89 -2.29 17.39
N ARG A 264 25.06 -1.67 17.49
CA ARG A 264 26.34 -2.30 17.08
C ARG A 264 26.63 -3.56 17.90
N ARG A 265 26.44 -3.53 19.22
CA ARG A 265 26.57 -4.71 20.06
C ARG A 265 25.59 -5.83 19.68
N GLN A 266 24.34 -5.51 19.33
CA GLN A 266 23.41 -6.51 18.81
C GLN A 266 23.92 -7.17 17.52
N ILE A 267 24.51 -6.38 16.62
CA ILE A 267 25.07 -6.86 15.35
C ILE A 267 26.26 -7.80 15.63
N GLU A 268 27.19 -7.40 16.50
CA GLU A 268 28.38 -8.21 16.88
C GLU A 268 27.96 -9.55 17.53
N MET A 269 27.01 -9.52 18.46
CA MET A 269 26.48 -10.73 19.08
C MET A 269 25.81 -11.67 18.06
N PHE A 270 25.03 -11.08 17.13
CA PHE A 270 24.38 -11.83 16.06
C PHE A 270 25.41 -12.45 15.10
N GLU A 271 26.42 -11.69 14.71
CA GLU A 271 27.47 -12.16 13.81
C GLU A 271 28.18 -13.38 14.39
N ALA A 272 28.69 -13.27 15.61
CA ALA A 272 29.36 -14.37 16.30
C ALA A 272 28.49 -15.63 16.46
N ALA A 273 27.23 -15.46 16.91
CA ALA A 273 26.31 -16.58 17.10
C ALA A 273 25.88 -17.24 15.78
N SER A 274 25.65 -16.43 14.74
CA SER A 274 25.26 -16.94 13.41
C SER A 274 26.42 -17.60 12.66
N GLU A 275 27.66 -17.18 12.87
CA GLU A 275 28.85 -17.86 12.37
C GLU A 275 29.02 -19.23 13.00
N CYS A 276 28.92 -19.33 14.32
CA CYS A 276 28.97 -20.59 15.03
C CYS A 276 27.93 -21.59 14.50
N LEU A 277 26.70 -21.11 14.23
CA LEU A 277 25.67 -21.95 13.64
C LEU A 277 26.05 -22.36 12.20
N GLN A 278 26.54 -21.45 11.35
CA GLN A 278 26.93 -21.74 9.97
C GLN A 278 28.06 -22.76 9.90
N GLU A 279 29.07 -22.66 10.74
CA GLU A 279 30.22 -23.61 10.79
C GLU A 279 29.78 -25.04 11.12
N ALA A 280 28.69 -25.19 11.82
CA ALA A 280 28.15 -26.50 12.22
C ALA A 280 27.46 -27.25 11.07
N PHE A 281 27.09 -26.58 9.97
CA PHE A 281 26.35 -27.14 8.86
C PHE A 281 27.02 -26.88 7.51
N GLN A 282 26.97 -27.89 6.60
CA GLN A 282 27.57 -27.79 5.26
C GLN A 282 26.78 -26.90 4.29
N HIS A 283 25.44 -26.84 4.45
CA HIS A 283 24.59 -26.00 3.60
C HIS A 283 24.61 -24.55 4.07
N LYS A 284 24.35 -23.64 3.14
CA LYS A 284 24.28 -22.21 3.45
C LYS A 284 23.04 -21.91 4.30
N ILE A 285 23.25 -21.29 5.45
CA ILE A 285 22.21 -20.72 6.33
C ILE A 285 22.21 -19.20 6.08
N LEU A 286 21.09 -18.65 5.60
CA LEU A 286 20.98 -17.22 5.31
C LEU A 286 20.95 -16.40 6.61
N ARG A 287 21.82 -15.41 6.73
CA ARG A 287 21.92 -14.55 7.91
C ARG A 287 21.20 -13.24 7.68
N HIS A 288 20.35 -12.78 8.60
CA HIS A 288 19.68 -11.50 8.49
C HIS A 288 19.34 -10.85 9.82
N ILE A 289 19.61 -9.53 9.96
CA ILE A 289 19.30 -8.78 11.17
C ILE A 289 18.59 -7.44 10.84
N CYS A 290 18.92 -6.79 9.72
CA CYS A 290 18.40 -5.48 9.37
C CYS A 290 16.88 -5.49 9.16
N ASN A 291 16.18 -4.62 9.90
CA ASN A 291 14.83 -4.12 9.60
C ASN A 291 14.92 -2.91 8.65
N THR A 292 13.83 -2.20 8.39
CA THR A 292 13.80 -1.03 7.48
C THR A 292 14.88 -0.01 7.82
N ALA A 293 14.97 0.45 9.07
CA ALA A 293 15.99 1.43 9.48
C ALA A 293 17.41 0.86 9.38
N GLY A 294 17.58 -0.43 9.72
CA GLY A 294 18.86 -1.12 9.62
C GLY A 294 19.42 -1.19 8.20
N ILE A 295 18.57 -1.27 7.18
CA ILE A 295 18.98 -1.30 5.77
C ILE A 295 19.80 -0.05 5.42
N GLU A 296 19.37 1.11 5.85
CA GLU A 296 20.01 2.38 5.54
C GLU A 296 21.15 2.71 6.50
N ARG A 297 20.90 2.55 7.79
CA ARG A 297 21.84 3.02 8.83
C ARG A 297 23.01 2.07 9.08
N TYR A 298 22.83 0.77 8.79
CA TYR A 298 23.84 -0.27 9.02
C TYR A 298 24.10 -1.12 7.77
N PRO A 299 24.56 -0.55 6.65
CA PRO A 299 24.74 -1.29 5.38
C PRO A 299 25.73 -2.44 5.50
N GLY A 300 26.67 -2.38 6.46
CA GLY A 300 27.59 -3.48 6.78
C GLY A 300 26.92 -4.71 7.37
N ALA A 301 25.73 -4.57 8.00
CA ALA A 301 24.98 -5.63 8.66
C ALA A 301 23.84 -6.21 7.81
N GLN A 302 23.82 -5.96 6.50
CA GLN A 302 22.81 -6.53 5.60
C GLN A 302 22.93 -8.06 5.48
N PHE A 303 24.14 -8.61 5.67
CA PHE A 303 24.44 -10.04 5.54
C PHE A 303 23.88 -10.63 4.23
N ASP A 304 23.19 -11.78 4.32
CA ASP A 304 22.64 -12.47 3.15
C ASP A 304 21.20 -12.00 2.81
N MET A 305 20.50 -11.37 3.77
CA MET A 305 19.10 -11.00 3.58
C MET A 305 18.70 -9.85 4.52
N VAL A 306 17.71 -9.05 4.12
CA VAL A 306 17.13 -7.97 4.92
C VAL A 306 15.61 -8.11 5.03
N ARG A 307 14.99 -7.43 6.01
CA ARG A 307 13.53 -7.44 6.20
C ARG A 307 12.97 -6.04 6.07
N LEU A 308 12.32 -5.79 4.92
CA LEU A 308 11.65 -4.52 4.62
C LEU A 308 10.23 -4.53 5.20
N GLY A 309 9.99 -3.65 6.15
CA GLY A 309 8.71 -3.45 6.81
C GLY A 309 8.06 -2.12 6.42
N ILE A 310 8.03 -1.17 7.34
CA ILE A 310 7.28 0.09 7.19
C ILE A 310 7.75 0.95 5.99
N GLY A 311 9.03 0.85 5.62
CA GLY A 311 9.56 1.55 4.45
C GLY A 311 8.89 1.12 3.14
N LEU A 312 8.42 -0.13 3.05
CA LEU A 312 7.63 -0.59 1.91
C LEU A 312 6.32 0.20 1.78
N TYR A 313 5.73 0.60 2.91
CA TYR A 313 4.50 1.39 2.99
C TYR A 313 4.75 2.90 2.95
N GLY A 314 5.99 3.29 2.66
CA GLY A 314 6.37 4.66 2.34
C GLY A 314 6.78 5.53 3.52
N ILE A 315 7.12 4.94 4.67
CA ILE A 315 7.54 5.68 5.86
C ILE A 315 8.98 5.34 6.21
N ASP A 316 9.83 6.33 6.25
CA ASP A 316 11.19 6.22 6.78
C ASP A 316 11.13 6.20 8.33
N PRO A 317 11.49 5.09 8.97
CA PRO A 317 11.38 4.98 10.42
C PRO A 317 12.41 5.81 11.20
N PHE A 318 13.47 6.30 10.57
CA PHE A 318 14.48 7.13 11.21
C PHE A 318 14.11 8.61 11.21
N THR A 319 13.62 9.12 10.08
CA THR A 319 13.23 10.53 9.93
C THR A 319 11.75 10.79 10.19
N ASN A 320 10.93 9.74 10.28
CA ASN A 320 9.45 9.78 10.31
C ASN A 320 8.85 10.52 9.10
N GLN A 321 9.56 10.57 7.98
CA GLN A 321 9.09 11.22 6.75
C GLN A 321 8.48 10.23 5.78
N ILE A 322 7.61 10.73 4.91
CA ILE A 322 7.04 9.95 3.81
C ILE A 322 8.03 9.90 2.64
N ILE A 323 8.35 8.70 2.18
CA ILE A 323 9.14 8.44 0.96
C ILE A 323 8.21 8.57 -0.26
N ASN A 324 7.30 7.60 -0.44
CA ASN A 324 6.17 7.69 -1.36
C ASN A 324 4.93 7.14 -0.65
N ASN A 325 3.85 7.91 -0.60
CA ASN A 325 2.65 7.52 0.11
C ASN A 325 1.92 6.37 -0.59
N VAL A 326 1.71 5.28 0.13
CA VAL A 326 1.01 4.09 -0.36
C VAL A 326 -0.47 4.12 -0.05
N SER A 327 -0.86 4.66 1.11
CA SER A 327 -2.21 4.55 1.64
C SER A 327 -2.86 5.92 1.84
N THR A 328 -4.05 6.13 1.29
CA THR A 328 -4.86 7.33 1.49
C THR A 328 -6.24 6.96 2.02
N LEU A 329 -6.56 7.35 3.26
CA LEU A 329 -7.87 7.17 3.86
C LEU A 329 -8.71 8.42 3.61
N LYS A 330 -9.84 8.24 2.94
CA LYS A 330 -10.76 9.35 2.62
C LYS A 330 -12.21 8.93 2.71
N THR A 331 -13.07 9.93 2.90
CA THR A 331 -14.51 9.78 2.96
C THR A 331 -15.20 10.97 2.26
N THR A 332 -16.52 11.12 2.41
CA THR A 332 -17.30 12.21 1.82
C THR A 332 -18.09 12.96 2.90
N ILE A 333 -18.48 14.19 2.62
CA ILE A 333 -19.40 14.95 3.47
C ILE A 333 -20.82 14.42 3.23
N LEU A 334 -21.50 13.98 4.29
CA LEU A 334 -22.90 13.50 4.23
C LEU A 334 -23.90 14.67 4.30
N GLN A 335 -23.69 15.58 5.25
CA GLN A 335 -24.57 16.69 5.51
C GLN A 335 -23.83 17.85 6.15
N ILE A 336 -24.27 19.07 5.90
CA ILE A 336 -23.75 20.30 6.52
C ILE A 336 -24.89 21.00 7.27
N HIS A 337 -24.64 21.35 8.53
CA HIS A 337 -25.56 22.11 9.38
C HIS A 337 -24.98 23.48 9.70
N GLU A 338 -25.83 24.49 9.66
CA GLU A 338 -25.57 25.79 10.31
C GLU A 338 -25.89 25.66 11.79
N VAL A 339 -24.91 25.84 12.67
CA VAL A 339 -25.05 25.64 14.13
C VAL A 339 -24.71 26.94 14.84
N PRO A 340 -25.67 27.53 15.60
CA PRO A 340 -25.43 28.72 16.39
C PRO A 340 -24.36 28.50 17.47
N LYS A 341 -23.64 29.52 17.82
CA LYS A 341 -22.56 29.51 18.82
C LYS A 341 -23.01 28.95 20.18
N GLU A 342 -24.25 29.23 20.59
CA GLU A 342 -24.80 28.83 21.88
C GLU A 342 -25.09 27.33 21.96
N GLU A 343 -25.10 26.62 20.80
CA GLU A 343 -25.33 25.19 20.74
C GLU A 343 -24.05 24.40 20.88
N THR A 344 -24.19 23.08 21.00
CA THR A 344 -23.07 22.15 21.14
C THR A 344 -23.21 21.00 20.20
N VAL A 345 -22.06 20.42 19.78
CA VAL A 345 -21.98 19.35 18.80
C VAL A 345 -21.58 18.03 19.46
N GLY A 346 -22.31 16.97 19.13
CA GLY A 346 -21.97 15.58 19.46
C GLY A 346 -22.26 15.14 20.89
N TYR A 347 -21.84 13.91 21.18
CA TYR A 347 -22.09 13.24 22.46
C TYR A 347 -21.52 14.00 23.66
N SER A 348 -22.28 13.97 24.76
CA SER A 348 -21.96 14.66 26.02
C SER A 348 -21.79 16.17 25.85
N ARG A 349 -22.29 16.70 24.74
CA ARG A 349 -22.22 18.16 24.44
C ARG A 349 -20.78 18.70 24.48
N LYS A 350 -19.80 17.88 24.03
CA LYS A 350 -18.36 18.22 24.14
C LYS A 350 -17.86 19.17 23.05
N GLY A 351 -18.53 19.25 21.91
CA GLY A 351 -18.18 20.20 20.84
C GLY A 351 -18.75 21.60 21.16
N HIS A 352 -17.92 22.50 21.70
CA HIS A 352 -18.28 23.90 21.92
C HIS A 352 -17.82 24.72 20.72
N LEU A 353 -18.64 25.69 20.32
CA LEU A 353 -18.39 26.57 19.18
C LEU A 353 -18.01 27.96 19.67
N GLU A 354 -17.05 28.58 19.02
CA GLU A 354 -16.64 29.98 19.38
C GLU A 354 -17.44 31.02 18.60
N ARG A 355 -18.10 30.62 17.53
CA ARG A 355 -18.92 31.42 16.60
C ARG A 355 -20.00 30.55 15.95
N ASP A 356 -20.96 31.18 15.30
CA ASP A 356 -21.87 30.47 14.40
C ASP A 356 -21.06 29.73 13.36
N SER A 357 -21.30 28.43 13.22
CA SER A 357 -20.40 27.53 12.51
C SER A 357 -21.14 26.62 11.54
N ARG A 358 -20.47 26.27 10.43
CA ARG A 358 -20.90 25.21 9.51
C ARG A 358 -20.23 23.92 9.93
N ILE A 359 -21.06 22.98 10.37
CA ILE A 359 -20.60 21.68 10.87
C ILE A 359 -20.98 20.58 9.87
N ALA A 360 -19.98 19.90 9.33
CA ALA A 360 -20.17 18.79 8.40
C ALA A 360 -20.09 17.45 9.13
N ALA A 361 -21.00 16.52 8.81
CA ALA A 361 -20.95 15.14 9.22
C ALA A 361 -20.27 14.29 8.14
N ILE A 362 -19.31 13.45 8.54
CA ILE A 362 -18.60 12.54 7.66
C ILE A 362 -18.72 11.09 8.16
N PRO A 363 -18.93 10.07 7.27
CA PRO A 363 -19.22 8.68 7.64
C PRO A 363 -17.95 7.88 7.95
N ILE A 364 -17.22 8.34 8.97
CA ILE A 364 -16.08 7.63 9.53
C ILE A 364 -16.07 7.82 11.05
N GLY A 365 -15.82 6.74 11.78
CA GLY A 365 -15.74 6.73 13.21
C GLY A 365 -14.70 5.76 13.77
N TYR A 366 -14.73 5.55 15.10
CA TYR A 366 -13.74 4.67 15.71
C TYR A 366 -13.89 3.18 15.31
N ALA A 367 -15.07 2.76 14.83
CA ALA A 367 -15.24 1.41 14.29
C ALA A 367 -14.60 1.23 12.89
N ASP A 368 -14.26 2.33 12.21
CA ASP A 368 -13.49 2.34 10.97
C ASP A 368 -11.99 2.43 11.21
N GLY A 369 -11.58 2.72 12.44
CA GLY A 369 -10.19 2.92 12.84
C GLY A 369 -9.81 4.37 13.12
N LEU A 370 -10.74 5.33 13.04
CA LEU A 370 -10.47 6.72 13.43
C LEU A 370 -10.42 6.84 14.95
N ASN A 371 -9.23 6.99 15.51
CA ASN A 371 -9.03 7.01 16.95
C ASN A 371 -9.82 8.16 17.62
N ARG A 372 -10.57 7.82 18.68
CA ARG A 372 -11.46 8.76 19.38
C ARG A 372 -10.72 9.95 20.01
N ARG A 373 -9.41 9.80 20.33
CA ARG A 373 -8.55 10.88 20.86
C ARG A 373 -8.31 12.01 19.86
N LEU A 374 -8.57 11.80 18.57
CA LEU A 374 -8.46 12.84 17.54
C LEU A 374 -9.60 13.87 17.58
N GLY A 375 -10.72 13.57 18.28
CA GLY A 375 -11.86 14.47 18.43
C GLY A 375 -11.58 15.71 19.30
N ASN A 376 -12.59 16.54 19.50
CA ASN A 376 -12.55 17.75 20.35
C ASN A 376 -11.46 18.75 19.95
N GLY A 377 -11.21 18.93 18.64
CA GLY A 377 -10.23 19.88 18.13
C GLY A 377 -8.77 19.43 18.21
N HIS A 378 -8.48 18.20 18.70
CA HIS A 378 -7.10 17.71 18.78
C HIS A 378 -6.46 17.45 17.42
N ALA A 379 -7.28 17.08 16.41
CA ALA A 379 -6.83 16.85 15.06
C ALA A 379 -7.83 17.41 14.03
N TYR A 380 -7.47 17.23 12.77
CA TYR A 380 -8.25 17.70 11.63
C TYR A 380 -8.16 16.69 10.48
N CYS A 381 -9.11 16.76 9.55
CA CYS A 381 -8.98 16.19 8.20
C CYS A 381 -8.81 17.33 7.18
N LEU A 382 -8.61 17.01 5.91
CA LEU A 382 -8.58 18.01 4.85
C LEU A 382 -9.85 17.93 4.01
N VAL A 383 -10.49 19.08 3.81
CA VAL A 383 -11.60 19.28 2.86
C VAL A 383 -11.15 20.35 1.86
N ASN A 384 -11.17 20.02 0.57
CA ASN A 384 -10.68 20.91 -0.49
C ASN A 384 -9.28 21.50 -0.21
N GLY A 385 -8.37 20.69 0.38
CA GLY A 385 -7.01 21.08 0.75
C GLY A 385 -6.89 21.94 1.99
N GLN A 386 -7.99 22.27 2.69
CA GLN A 386 -8.01 23.11 3.90
C GLN A 386 -8.28 22.25 5.14
N LYS A 387 -7.72 22.66 6.29
CA LYS A 387 -7.87 21.95 7.56
C LYS A 387 -9.28 22.13 8.11
N ALA A 388 -9.98 21.01 8.29
CA ALA A 388 -11.29 20.93 8.94
C ALA A 388 -11.13 20.20 10.28
N PRO A 389 -11.10 20.91 11.43
CA PRO A 389 -10.94 20.31 12.76
C PRO A 389 -12.11 19.39 13.12
N TYR A 390 -11.83 18.31 13.85
CA TYR A 390 -12.88 17.47 14.42
C TYR A 390 -13.57 18.17 15.59
N VAL A 391 -14.89 18.26 15.55
CA VAL A 391 -15.71 18.92 16.57
C VAL A 391 -16.43 17.89 17.42
N GLY A 392 -16.31 18.01 18.75
CA GLY A 392 -16.91 17.07 19.68
C GLY A 392 -16.24 15.70 19.65
N ASN A 393 -16.88 14.74 20.28
CA ASN A 393 -16.40 13.35 20.32
C ASN A 393 -16.59 12.65 18.98
N ILE A 394 -15.58 11.92 18.51
CA ILE A 394 -15.73 10.99 17.40
C ILE A 394 -16.69 9.86 17.83
N CYS A 395 -17.72 9.61 17.03
CA CYS A 395 -18.71 8.56 17.28
C CYS A 395 -18.25 7.21 16.68
N MET A 396 -19.10 6.20 16.76
CA MET A 396 -18.77 4.86 16.24
C MET A 396 -18.59 4.86 14.73
N ASP A 397 -19.52 5.49 14.00
CA ASP A 397 -19.65 5.38 12.55
C ASP A 397 -19.59 6.74 11.83
N VAL A 398 -19.68 7.83 12.56
CA VAL A 398 -19.74 9.20 12.02
C VAL A 398 -18.94 10.11 12.93
N CYS A 399 -18.36 11.17 12.39
CA CYS A 399 -17.83 12.27 13.19
C CYS A 399 -18.14 13.61 12.53
N MET A 400 -17.98 14.70 13.28
CA MET A 400 -18.29 16.06 12.86
C MET A 400 -16.99 16.86 12.72
N ILE A 401 -16.96 17.70 11.68
CA ILE A 401 -15.84 18.59 11.38
C ILE A 401 -16.33 20.01 11.17
N ASP A 402 -15.53 20.99 11.55
CA ASP A 402 -15.81 22.40 11.30
C ASP A 402 -15.35 22.78 9.87
N VAL A 403 -16.31 23.20 9.05
CA VAL A 403 -16.09 23.64 7.67
C VAL A 403 -16.53 25.09 7.46
N THR A 404 -16.61 25.90 8.54
CA THR A 404 -17.12 27.26 8.50
C THR A 404 -16.41 28.14 7.46
N ASP A 405 -15.11 28.06 7.38
CA ASP A 405 -14.30 28.87 6.46
C ASP A 405 -13.95 28.12 5.15
N ILE A 406 -14.55 26.94 4.91
CA ILE A 406 -14.23 26.10 3.76
C ILE A 406 -15.41 26.16 2.78
N ASP A 407 -15.14 26.58 1.55
CA ASP A 407 -16.12 26.44 0.46
C ASP A 407 -16.25 24.97 0.07
N CYS A 408 -17.31 24.32 0.59
CA CYS A 408 -17.60 22.93 0.37
C CYS A 408 -19.09 22.63 0.43
N LYS A 409 -19.47 21.46 -0.10
CA LYS A 409 -20.85 20.96 -0.15
C LYS A 409 -20.92 19.48 0.18
N GLU A 410 -22.10 18.97 0.38
CA GLU A 410 -22.39 17.55 0.52
C GLU A 410 -21.87 16.77 -0.69
N GLY A 411 -21.22 15.62 -0.45
CA GLY A 411 -20.52 14.82 -1.45
C GLY A 411 -19.05 15.20 -1.68
N ASP A 412 -18.57 16.34 -1.20
CA ASP A 412 -17.15 16.69 -1.28
C ASP A 412 -16.30 15.74 -0.41
N LYS A 413 -15.04 15.55 -0.82
CA LYS A 413 -14.14 14.59 -0.16
C LYS A 413 -13.48 15.19 1.08
N ALA A 414 -13.40 14.37 2.12
CA ALA A 414 -12.60 14.62 3.31
C ALA A 414 -11.46 13.61 3.40
N ILE A 415 -10.20 14.08 3.45
CA ILE A 415 -8.99 13.26 3.53
C ILE A 415 -8.57 13.15 4.98
N ILE A 416 -8.55 11.93 5.50
CA ILE A 416 -8.18 11.63 6.88
C ILE A 416 -6.66 11.54 7.04
N PHE A 417 -6.02 10.83 6.11
CA PHE A 417 -4.57 10.84 5.88
C PHE A 417 -4.25 10.46 4.43
N GLY A 418 -3.11 10.91 3.92
CA GLY A 418 -2.68 10.69 2.54
C GLY A 418 -1.48 11.56 2.18
N ASP A 419 -1.35 11.94 0.91
CA ASP A 419 -0.22 12.75 0.42
C ASP A 419 -0.15 14.14 1.09
N ASP A 420 -1.29 14.83 1.19
CA ASP A 420 -1.35 16.20 1.73
C ASP A 420 -1.50 16.24 3.26
N LEU A 421 -1.86 15.11 3.89
CA LEU A 421 -1.95 14.94 5.34
C LEU A 421 -1.29 13.59 5.71
N PRO A 422 0.02 13.56 5.88
CA PRO A 422 0.75 12.34 6.20
C PRO A 422 0.22 11.62 7.45
N VAL A 423 0.18 10.30 7.42
CA VAL A 423 -0.23 9.48 8.57
C VAL A 423 0.64 9.73 9.81
N THR A 424 1.88 10.16 9.60
CA THR A 424 2.84 10.54 10.66
C THR A 424 2.33 11.71 11.50
N VAL A 425 1.58 12.66 10.92
CA VAL A 425 0.94 13.76 11.67
C VAL A 425 -0.06 13.19 12.68
N LEU A 426 -0.87 12.21 12.29
CA LEU A 426 -1.82 11.58 13.20
C LEU A 426 -1.11 10.78 14.31
N SER A 427 0.00 10.10 13.97
CA SER A 427 0.77 9.36 14.97
C SER A 427 1.43 10.29 15.99
N GLU A 428 1.91 11.45 15.58
CA GLU A 428 2.45 12.48 16.48
C GLU A 428 1.37 13.00 17.44
N ILE A 429 0.18 13.37 16.93
CA ILE A 429 -0.95 13.83 17.75
C ILE A 429 -1.39 12.76 18.77
N LEU A 430 -1.38 11.49 18.35
CA LEU A 430 -1.78 10.37 19.21
C LEU A 430 -0.68 9.86 20.13
N GLU A 431 0.54 10.37 20.01
CA GLU A 431 1.75 9.89 20.72
C GLU A 431 1.99 8.40 20.50
N THR A 432 1.88 7.97 19.24
CA THR A 432 2.08 6.58 18.80
C THR A 432 2.90 6.50 17.51
N ILE A 433 2.90 5.35 16.88
CA ILE A 433 3.65 5.07 15.65
C ILE A 433 2.70 4.88 14.44
N PRO A 434 3.14 5.20 13.22
CA PRO A 434 2.33 5.03 12.01
C PRO A 434 1.79 3.61 11.79
N TYR A 435 2.51 2.60 12.25
CA TYR A 435 2.08 1.18 12.19
C TYR A 435 0.70 0.97 12.82
N GLU A 436 0.48 1.55 14.02
CA GLU A 436 -0.77 1.38 14.74
C GLU A 436 -1.94 2.02 13.97
N ILE A 437 -1.73 3.20 13.39
CA ILE A 437 -2.78 3.88 12.62
C ILE A 437 -3.10 3.12 11.35
N LEU A 438 -2.11 2.68 10.57
CA LEU A 438 -2.32 1.92 9.35
C LEU A 438 -3.05 0.60 9.62
N THR A 439 -2.63 -0.14 10.66
CA THR A 439 -3.24 -1.43 11.00
C THR A 439 -4.58 -1.32 11.69
N SER A 440 -4.95 -0.15 12.24
CA SER A 440 -6.24 0.09 12.88
C SER A 440 -7.38 0.30 11.88
N VAL A 441 -7.08 0.59 10.60
CA VAL A 441 -8.13 0.73 9.56
C VAL A 441 -8.89 -0.57 9.42
N SER A 442 -10.16 -0.54 9.84
CA SER A 442 -11.05 -1.69 9.91
C SER A 442 -11.27 -2.36 8.55
N ASN A 443 -11.48 -3.67 8.56
CA ASN A 443 -11.78 -4.43 7.33
C ASN A 443 -13.11 -4.02 6.66
N ARG A 444 -14.00 -3.31 7.35
CA ARG A 444 -15.22 -2.76 6.75
C ARG A 444 -14.95 -1.56 5.82
N VAL A 445 -13.81 -0.87 5.99
CA VAL A 445 -13.36 0.16 5.06
C VAL A 445 -12.89 -0.51 3.77
N LYS A 446 -13.48 -0.16 2.64
CA LYS A 446 -13.13 -0.75 1.35
C LYS A 446 -11.72 -0.34 0.92
N ARG A 447 -10.89 -1.32 0.52
CA ARG A 447 -9.59 -1.08 -0.12
C ARG A 447 -9.80 -0.90 -1.61
N VAL A 448 -9.31 0.21 -2.15
CA VAL A 448 -9.38 0.54 -3.57
C VAL A 448 -7.97 0.62 -4.12
N ILE A 449 -7.64 -0.31 -5.01
CA ILE A 449 -6.31 -0.38 -5.60
C ILE A 449 -6.20 0.62 -6.74
N THR A 450 -5.19 1.49 -6.66
CA THR A 450 -4.86 2.42 -7.74
C THR A 450 -3.53 2.04 -8.39
N ARG A 451 -3.54 1.98 -9.72
CA ARG A 451 -2.32 1.90 -10.53
C ARG A 451 -2.31 3.14 -11.43
N ILE A 452 -1.48 4.11 -11.07
CA ILE A 452 -1.30 5.29 -11.92
C ILE A 452 -0.45 4.85 -13.12
N ASN A 453 -1.00 4.93 -14.34
CA ASN A 453 -0.22 4.67 -15.54
C ASN A 453 0.93 5.69 -15.64
N GLU A 454 2.17 5.24 -15.66
CA GLU A 454 3.42 6.06 -15.69
C GLU A 454 3.42 7.14 -16.77
N LYS A 455 2.72 6.93 -17.88
CA LYS A 455 2.56 7.92 -18.96
C LYS A 455 1.92 9.25 -18.53
N LYS A 456 1.23 9.31 -17.38
CA LYS A 456 0.64 10.56 -16.87
C LYS A 456 1.65 11.39 -16.08
N ASN A 457 2.62 10.73 -15.42
CA ASN A 457 3.67 11.39 -14.67
C ASN A 457 4.83 11.87 -15.57
N GLU A 458 5.15 11.12 -16.63
CA GLU A 458 6.15 11.57 -17.61
C GLU A 458 5.66 12.80 -18.37
N ARG A 459 4.37 12.86 -18.78
CA ARG A 459 3.81 14.09 -19.38
C ARG A 459 3.79 15.27 -18.42
N LYS A 460 3.40 15.07 -17.16
CA LYS A 460 3.45 16.16 -16.15
C LYS A 460 4.90 16.56 -15.79
N ARG A 461 5.86 15.64 -15.83
CA ARG A 461 7.30 15.96 -15.69
C ARG A 461 7.80 16.68 -16.96
N HIS A 462 7.51 16.18 -18.15
CA HIS A 462 7.87 16.84 -19.41
C HIS A 462 7.22 18.23 -19.54
N GLU A 463 5.93 18.39 -19.26
CA GLU A 463 5.27 19.70 -19.26
C GLU A 463 5.87 20.65 -18.22
N LYS A 464 6.28 20.14 -17.03
CA LYS A 464 6.95 20.95 -16.02
C LYS A 464 8.40 21.29 -16.40
N ASP A 465 9.11 20.35 -17.02
CA ASP A 465 10.48 20.52 -17.50
C ASP A 465 10.51 21.42 -18.77
N GLU A 466 9.58 21.28 -19.72
CA GLU A 466 9.43 22.18 -20.85
C GLU A 466 9.03 23.60 -20.43
N HIS A 467 8.12 23.74 -19.47
CA HIS A 467 7.74 25.04 -18.90
C HIS A 467 8.92 25.70 -18.18
N THR A 468 9.71 24.92 -17.48
CA THR A 468 10.93 25.39 -16.78
C THR A 468 12.05 25.71 -17.77
N LEU A 469 12.19 24.94 -18.85
CA LEU A 469 13.14 25.16 -19.92
C LEU A 469 12.78 26.41 -20.74
N LEU A 470 11.50 26.57 -21.11
CA LEU A 470 10.97 27.77 -21.80
C LEU A 470 11.19 29.03 -20.94
N LEU A 471 10.91 28.98 -19.65
CA LEU A 471 11.18 30.09 -18.72
C LEU A 471 12.68 30.44 -18.63
N ARG A 472 13.56 29.44 -18.69
CA ARG A 472 15.02 29.66 -18.71
C ARG A 472 15.49 30.25 -20.03
N ILE A 473 14.97 29.81 -21.16
CA ILE A 473 15.26 30.33 -22.48
C ILE A 473 14.75 31.78 -22.61
N PHE A 474 13.53 32.07 -22.16
CA PHE A 474 12.94 33.41 -22.16
C PHE A 474 13.71 34.40 -21.27
N ARG A 475 14.14 33.98 -20.06
CA ARG A 475 15.03 34.78 -19.20
C ARG A 475 16.35 35.11 -19.86
N LYS A 476 16.91 34.17 -20.62
CA LYS A 476 18.20 34.34 -21.32
C LYS A 476 18.08 35.23 -22.55
N LEU A 477 16.94 35.20 -23.25
CA LEU A 477 16.64 36.04 -24.42
C LEU A 477 16.33 37.48 -24.04
N LEU A 478 15.67 37.74 -22.92
CA LEU A 478 15.24 39.06 -22.51
C LEU A 478 16.25 39.80 -21.60
N LYS A 479 17.40 39.18 -21.26
CA LYS A 479 18.45 39.78 -20.39
C LYS A 479 17.89 40.39 -19.08
N ILE A 480 16.86 39.81 -18.47
CA ILE A 480 16.26 40.31 -17.24
C ILE A 480 17.00 39.67 -16.07
N ASP A 481 17.91 40.44 -15.48
CA ASP A 481 18.46 40.16 -14.15
C ASP A 481 17.40 40.52 -13.09
N SER A 482 17.20 39.58 -12.20
CA SER A 482 16.42 39.62 -10.93
C SER A 482 15.85 41.00 -10.52
N TYR A 483 14.56 41.12 -10.56
CA TYR A 483 13.59 41.97 -9.86
C TYR A 483 12.51 42.47 -10.83
N GLU A 484 11.46 41.68 -10.99
CA GLU A 484 10.09 42.10 -11.34
C GLU A 484 9.22 40.84 -11.59
N THR A 485 8.71 40.26 -10.51
CA THR A 485 7.95 38.99 -10.53
C THR A 485 6.48 39.19 -10.96
N TYR A 486 6.05 40.40 -11.24
CA TYR A 486 4.62 40.72 -11.48
C TYR A 486 4.22 40.95 -12.95
N ILE A 487 5.16 41.10 -13.87
CA ILE A 487 4.86 41.38 -15.28
C ILE A 487 4.88 40.10 -16.16
N LEU A 488 5.55 39.05 -15.72
CA LEU A 488 5.75 37.83 -16.48
C LEU A 488 4.45 37.03 -16.80
N PRO A 489 3.48 36.90 -15.87
CA PRO A 489 2.23 36.19 -16.14
C PRO A 489 1.35 36.89 -17.19
N PHE A 490 1.42 38.21 -17.25
CA PHE A 490 0.60 38.99 -18.17
C PHE A 490 1.14 38.94 -19.62
N VAL A 491 2.45 38.93 -19.78
CA VAL A 491 3.11 38.82 -21.12
C VAL A 491 2.97 37.37 -21.63
N MET A 492 3.04 36.37 -20.78
CA MET A 492 2.82 34.96 -21.15
C MET A 492 1.36 34.69 -21.59
N SER A 493 0.37 35.33 -20.96
CA SER A 493 -1.04 35.23 -21.34
C SER A 493 -1.33 35.82 -22.72
N LEU A 494 -0.59 36.84 -23.11
CA LEU A 494 -0.71 37.48 -24.44
C LEU A 494 -0.03 36.68 -25.56
N PHE A 495 1.06 35.96 -25.27
CA PHE A 495 1.79 35.17 -26.28
C PHE A 495 1.23 33.75 -26.44
N LEU A 496 0.70 33.12 -25.37
CA LEU A 496 0.03 31.81 -25.48
C LEU A 496 -1.33 31.88 -26.18
N GLY A 497 -1.96 33.06 -26.24
CA GLY A 497 -3.18 33.29 -27.02
C GLY A 497 -2.98 33.39 -28.53
N VAL A 498 -1.73 33.48 -29.00
CA VAL A 498 -1.41 33.65 -30.46
C VAL A 498 -0.88 32.32 -31.06
N VAL A 499 -0.55 31.31 -30.26
CA VAL A 499 0.07 30.04 -30.74
C VAL A 499 -0.90 28.87 -30.79
N ILE A 500 -2.14 29.04 -30.34
CA ILE A 500 -3.16 27.97 -30.37
C ILE A 500 -4.36 28.46 -31.21
N CYS A 501 -4.18 28.57 -32.51
CA CYS A 501 -5.21 28.35 -33.52
C CYS A 501 -4.78 27.17 -34.38
N PRO A 502 -5.41 26.00 -34.31
CA PRO A 502 -5.28 25.02 -35.37
C PRO A 502 -6.16 25.50 -36.53
N GLU A 503 -5.55 25.73 -37.67
CA GLU A 503 -6.28 25.80 -38.93
C GLU A 503 -7.04 24.51 -39.17
N ASN A 504 -8.29 24.71 -39.58
CA ASN A 504 -9.10 23.67 -40.21
C ASN A 504 -8.45 23.25 -41.53
N GLU A 505 -8.31 21.95 -41.70
CA GLU A 505 -8.77 21.20 -42.89
C GLU A 505 -8.80 19.70 -42.56
#